data_cfe47c37a5b0d28209924699677cd1f4
#
_entry.id   cfe47c37a5b0d28209924699677cd1f4
#
_cell.length_a   1.000
_cell.length_b   1.000
_cell.length_c   1.000
_cell.angle_alpha   90.00
_cell.angle_beta   90.00
_cell.angle_gamma   90.00
#
_symmetry.space_group_name_H-M   'P 1'
#
loop_
_entity.id
_entity.type
_entity.pdbx_description
1 polymer ?
#
loop_
_entity_poly.entity_id
_entity_poly.type
_entity_poly.pdbx_seq_one_letter_code
_entity_poly.pdbx_strand_id
1 'polypeptide(L)'
;MSIYTRKEMAMLYDASKCTGCKGCQVACKQWNVLYSNLGMNAFPFSGSYQNPEDLNGSNRLVMTFKEKKSDNQLRPVEWAFGRRSCFHCTNAGCVTVCPTGCLKYEENGVVSVSPEKCIGCRYCEMACPFDVPRYYGDEPKIDKCTMCWDRLENGMLPACVKTCQPGALHFGPRDEMIKLGKERVEFLKSRGYDKAELLSLIHISEPTR
;
A
#
# COMPACT_ATOMS: atom_id res chain seq x y z
N MET A 1 -18.34 18.18 2.24
CA MET A 1 -17.68 16.94 2.74
C MET A 1 -17.85 15.86 1.69
N SER A 2 -16.76 15.27 1.21
CA SER A 2 -16.78 14.23 0.17
C SER A 2 -17.49 12.95 0.67
N ILE A 3 -18.06 12.15 -0.25
CA ILE A 3 -18.60 10.82 0.08
C ILE A 3 -17.54 9.89 0.67
N TYR A 4 -16.27 10.10 0.34
CA TYR A 4 -15.13 9.29 0.80
C TYR A 4 -14.67 9.63 2.23
N THR A 5 -15.20 10.67 2.85
CA THR A 5 -14.85 11.07 4.22
C THR A 5 -15.91 10.70 5.25
N ARG A 6 -17.09 10.23 4.83
CA ARG A 6 -18.25 9.98 5.71
C ARG A 6 -18.44 8.54 6.15
N LYS A 7 -17.81 7.57 5.47
CA LYS A 7 -17.93 6.13 5.76
C LYS A 7 -16.55 5.53 5.98
N GLU A 8 -16.50 4.46 6.73
CA GLU A 8 -15.30 3.66 6.84
C GLU A 8 -14.87 3.14 5.46
N MET A 9 -13.70 3.55 5.02
CA MET A 9 -13.18 3.28 3.69
C MET A 9 -12.05 2.24 3.74
N ALA A 10 -11.93 1.44 2.70
CA ALA A 10 -10.85 0.48 2.54
C ALA A 10 -10.30 0.45 1.12
N MET A 11 -9.08 -0.04 0.98
CA MET A 11 -8.46 -0.35 -0.29
C MET A 11 -8.35 -1.86 -0.42
N LEU A 12 -8.72 -2.41 -1.57
CA LEU A 12 -8.54 -3.81 -1.92
C LEU A 12 -7.47 -3.93 -3.00
N TYR A 13 -6.50 -4.82 -2.79
CA TYR A 13 -5.49 -5.18 -3.78
C TYR A 13 -5.69 -6.63 -4.24
N ASP A 14 -5.99 -6.81 -5.52
CA ASP A 14 -6.12 -8.10 -6.18
C ASP A 14 -4.80 -8.46 -6.89
N ALA A 15 -3.98 -9.29 -6.24
CA ALA A 15 -2.71 -9.72 -6.78
C ALA A 15 -2.84 -10.52 -8.09
N SER A 16 -4.00 -11.17 -8.31
CA SER A 16 -4.25 -11.96 -9.52
C SER A 16 -4.40 -11.12 -10.79
N LYS A 17 -4.68 -9.82 -10.64
CA LYS A 17 -4.77 -8.86 -11.73
C LYS A 17 -3.51 -8.01 -11.91
N CYS A 18 -2.63 -8.02 -10.91
CA CYS A 18 -1.47 -7.14 -10.91
C CYS A 18 -0.46 -7.58 -11.98
N THR A 19 0.03 -6.62 -12.75
CA THR A 19 1.05 -6.84 -13.80
C THR A 19 2.44 -6.37 -13.38
N GLY A 20 2.63 -5.92 -12.14
CA GLY A 20 3.93 -5.40 -11.66
C GLY A 20 4.39 -4.11 -12.33
N CYS A 21 3.51 -3.36 -13.00
CA CYS A 21 3.87 -2.20 -13.82
C CYS A 21 4.43 -1.00 -13.04
N LYS A 22 4.38 -1.01 -11.70
CA LYS A 22 4.80 0.09 -10.80
C LYS A 22 4.05 1.42 -10.98
N GLY A 23 3.03 1.50 -11.81
CA GLY A 23 2.25 2.72 -12.01
C GLY A 23 1.72 3.31 -10.70
N CYS A 24 1.26 2.46 -9.77
CA CYS A 24 0.80 2.88 -8.44
C CYS A 24 1.92 3.49 -7.58
N GLN A 25 3.15 2.95 -7.67
CA GLN A 25 4.33 3.45 -6.97
C GLN A 25 4.73 4.83 -7.49
N VAL A 26 4.79 4.99 -8.81
CA VAL A 26 5.11 6.26 -9.46
C VAL A 26 4.05 7.32 -9.17
N ALA A 27 2.77 6.99 -9.31
CA ALA A 27 1.67 7.92 -9.03
C ALA A 27 1.64 8.38 -7.56
N CYS A 28 1.94 7.47 -6.61
CA CYS A 28 2.07 7.82 -5.21
C CYS A 28 3.21 8.83 -4.99
N LYS A 29 4.36 8.57 -5.60
CA LYS A 29 5.54 9.42 -5.48
C LYS A 29 5.30 10.81 -6.07
N GLN A 30 4.73 10.88 -7.26
CA GLN A 30 4.44 12.15 -7.94
C GLN A 30 3.38 12.97 -7.20
N TRP A 31 2.26 12.37 -6.83
CA TRP A 31 1.18 13.09 -6.17
C TRP A 31 1.60 13.67 -4.82
N ASN A 32 2.33 12.89 -4.03
CA ASN A 32 2.75 13.32 -2.69
C ASN A 32 4.07 14.10 -2.69
N VAL A 33 4.62 14.43 -3.86
CA VAL A 33 5.87 15.20 -4.02
C VAL A 33 7.04 14.57 -3.22
N LEU A 34 7.09 13.23 -3.22
CA LEU A 34 8.11 12.48 -2.47
C LEU A 34 9.42 12.43 -3.26
N TYR A 35 10.06 13.57 -3.42
CA TYR A 35 11.38 13.64 -4.02
C TYR A 35 12.43 13.22 -2.99
N SER A 36 13.41 12.47 -3.43
CA SER A 36 14.56 12.22 -2.58
C SER A 36 15.46 13.46 -2.58
N ASN A 37 16.09 13.74 -1.44
CA ASN A 37 17.11 14.79 -1.35
C ASN A 37 18.35 14.48 -2.22
N LEU A 38 18.44 13.28 -2.78
CA LEU A 38 19.50 12.81 -3.66
C LEU A 38 19.25 13.13 -5.15
N GLY A 39 18.17 13.86 -5.48
CA GLY A 39 17.82 14.21 -6.87
C GLY A 39 17.30 13.02 -7.67
N MET A 40 17.33 13.12 -9.02
CA MET A 40 16.79 12.08 -9.91
C MET A 40 17.58 10.75 -9.85
N ASN A 41 18.79 10.74 -9.34
CA ASN A 41 19.66 9.56 -9.24
C ASN A 41 19.58 8.88 -7.86
N ALA A 42 18.53 9.11 -7.14
CA ALA A 42 18.41 8.82 -5.72
C ALA A 42 18.50 7.35 -5.31
N PHE A 43 18.18 6.44 -6.20
CA PHE A 43 18.21 5.01 -5.90
C PHE A 43 18.97 4.30 -7.02
N PRO A 44 20.25 3.95 -6.79
CA PRO A 44 20.98 3.14 -7.73
C PRO A 44 20.22 1.82 -7.98
N PHE A 45 20.41 1.26 -9.15
CA PHE A 45 19.81 -0.03 -9.47
C PHE A 45 20.27 -1.10 -8.48
N SER A 46 19.32 -1.71 -7.78
CA SER A 46 19.57 -2.69 -6.72
C SER A 46 19.83 -4.13 -7.23
N GLY A 47 19.94 -4.32 -8.55
CA GLY A 47 20.03 -5.64 -9.16
C GLY A 47 18.68 -6.37 -9.30
N SER A 48 17.60 -5.74 -8.91
CA SER A 48 16.23 -6.30 -8.95
C SER A 48 15.24 -5.32 -9.59
N TYR A 49 14.14 -5.85 -10.09
CA TYR A 49 12.98 -5.04 -10.48
C TYR A 49 12.31 -4.36 -9.28
N GLN A 50 12.49 -4.88 -8.07
CA GLN A 50 12.08 -4.22 -6.84
C GLN A 50 13.07 -3.09 -6.51
N ASN A 51 12.66 -1.87 -6.78
CA ASN A 51 13.47 -0.67 -6.50
C ASN A 51 12.54 0.47 -6.04
N PRO A 52 12.76 1.04 -4.84
CA PRO A 52 13.76 0.62 -3.83
C PRO A 52 13.45 -0.75 -3.23
N GLU A 53 14.40 -1.32 -2.48
CA GLU A 53 14.24 -2.64 -1.85
C GLU A 53 13.10 -2.67 -0.83
N ASP A 54 12.89 -1.55 -0.12
CA ASP A 54 11.82 -1.40 0.87
C ASP A 54 11.25 0.02 0.91
N LEU A 55 10.24 0.20 1.75
CA LEU A 55 9.69 1.51 2.08
C LEU A 55 10.78 2.41 2.70
N ASN A 56 10.71 3.68 2.39
CA ASN A 56 11.56 4.72 2.98
C ASN A 56 10.82 6.05 2.98
N GLY A 57 11.41 7.09 3.58
CA GLY A 57 10.78 8.41 3.68
C GLY A 57 10.34 9.03 2.35
N SER A 58 10.96 8.62 1.24
CA SER A 58 10.62 9.09 -0.11
C SER A 58 9.77 8.10 -0.92
N ASN A 59 9.37 6.96 -0.34
CA ASN A 59 8.59 5.94 -1.00
C ASN A 59 7.58 5.30 -0.04
N ARG A 60 6.36 5.82 -0.02
CA ARG A 60 5.23 5.32 0.80
C ARG A 60 4.62 4.02 0.27
N LEU A 61 4.98 3.62 -0.94
CA LEU A 61 4.52 2.42 -1.61
C LEU A 61 5.64 1.82 -2.45
N VAL A 62 5.86 0.52 -2.31
CA VAL A 62 6.81 -0.26 -3.11
C VAL A 62 6.11 -1.49 -3.67
N MET A 63 6.32 -1.74 -4.97
CA MET A 63 5.91 -2.98 -5.60
C MET A 63 6.99 -4.03 -5.41
N THR A 64 6.63 -5.15 -4.79
CA THR A 64 7.54 -6.27 -4.56
C THR A 64 7.50 -7.25 -5.71
N PHE A 65 8.65 -7.83 -6.02
CA PHE A 65 8.84 -8.80 -7.10
C PHE A 65 9.48 -10.05 -6.52
N LYS A 66 8.81 -11.18 -6.67
CA LYS A 66 9.36 -12.49 -6.32
C LYS A 66 9.36 -13.38 -7.54
N GLU A 67 10.50 -13.96 -7.83
CA GLU A 67 10.69 -14.90 -8.92
C GLU A 67 10.78 -16.32 -8.36
N LYS A 68 10.07 -17.25 -8.99
CA LYS A 68 10.14 -18.68 -8.71
C LYS A 68 10.48 -19.41 -10.00
N LYS A 69 11.45 -20.31 -9.93
CA LYS A 69 11.70 -21.23 -11.04
C LYS A 69 10.49 -22.13 -11.25
N SER A 70 10.12 -22.31 -12.49
CA SER A 70 9.03 -23.19 -12.91
C SER A 70 9.62 -24.35 -13.73
N ASP A 71 9.06 -25.54 -13.54
CA ASP A 71 9.42 -26.71 -14.33
C ASP A 71 8.83 -26.67 -15.75
N ASN A 72 8.01 -25.67 -16.04
CA ASN A 72 7.43 -25.45 -17.36
C ASN A 72 8.47 -24.82 -18.29
N GLN A 73 8.91 -25.56 -19.32
CA GLN A 73 9.91 -25.11 -20.31
C GLN A 73 9.49 -23.84 -21.06
N LEU A 74 8.17 -23.61 -21.28
CA LEU A 74 7.64 -22.43 -21.96
C LEU A 74 7.53 -21.21 -21.03
N ARG A 75 7.54 -21.44 -19.71
CA ARG A 75 7.49 -20.40 -18.66
C ARG A 75 8.47 -20.76 -17.54
N PRO A 76 9.77 -20.61 -17.78
CA PRO A 76 10.79 -21.07 -16.82
C PRO A 76 10.82 -20.24 -15.53
N VAL A 77 10.17 -19.09 -15.54
CA VAL A 77 10.05 -18.19 -14.38
C VAL A 77 8.58 -17.83 -14.18
N GLU A 78 8.10 -18.01 -12.95
CA GLU A 78 6.83 -17.49 -12.46
C GLU A 78 7.09 -16.25 -11.59
N TRP A 79 6.29 -15.22 -11.78
CA TRP A 79 6.41 -13.96 -11.08
C TRP A 79 5.24 -13.77 -10.13
N ALA A 80 5.57 -13.45 -8.88
CA ALA A 80 4.58 -13.00 -7.91
C ALA A 80 4.82 -11.52 -7.58
N PHE A 81 3.76 -10.73 -7.72
CA PHE A 81 3.78 -9.30 -7.44
C PHE A 81 3.05 -9.01 -6.13
N GLY A 82 3.66 -8.20 -5.29
CA GLY A 82 3.05 -7.72 -4.06
C GLY A 82 3.06 -6.20 -3.98
N ARG A 83 2.18 -5.66 -3.15
CA ARG A 83 2.13 -4.23 -2.85
C ARG A 83 2.45 -4.02 -1.38
N ARG A 84 3.60 -3.40 -1.09
CA ARG A 84 4.00 -3.02 0.27
C ARG A 84 3.66 -1.56 0.52
N SER A 85 2.78 -1.30 1.48
CA SER A 85 2.32 0.03 1.87
C SER A 85 1.55 -0.06 3.19
N CYS A 86 1.07 1.06 3.75
CA CYS A 86 0.25 1.08 4.96
C CYS A 86 -1.08 0.34 4.75
N PHE A 87 -1.50 -0.41 5.76
CA PHE A 87 -2.77 -1.13 5.77
C PHE A 87 -3.93 -0.31 6.35
N HIS A 88 -3.65 0.86 6.95
CA HIS A 88 -4.66 1.66 7.64
C HIS A 88 -5.51 0.82 8.61
N CYS A 89 -4.83 0.14 9.53
CA CYS A 89 -5.42 -0.82 10.46
C CYS A 89 -6.55 -0.21 11.28
N THR A 90 -7.61 -0.98 11.54
CA THR A 90 -8.70 -0.59 12.44
C THR A 90 -8.19 -0.37 13.87
N ASN A 91 -7.26 -1.24 14.33
CA ASN A 91 -6.54 -1.08 15.60
C ASN A 91 -5.07 -0.80 15.31
N ALA A 92 -4.77 0.46 15.00
CA ALA A 92 -3.43 0.86 14.58
C ALA A 92 -2.51 1.09 15.79
N GLY A 93 -1.61 0.15 16.08
CA GLY A 93 -0.61 0.29 17.14
C GLY A 93 0.20 1.57 17.02
N CYS A 94 0.52 2.00 15.80
CA CYS A 94 1.24 3.24 15.55
C CYS A 94 0.48 4.51 15.99
N VAL A 95 -0.85 4.49 15.98
CA VAL A 95 -1.68 5.58 16.52
C VAL A 95 -1.67 5.53 18.04
N THR A 96 -1.87 4.32 18.61
CA THR A 96 -1.96 4.12 20.07
C THR A 96 -0.70 4.59 20.80
N VAL A 97 0.48 4.36 20.20
CA VAL A 97 1.77 4.70 20.86
C VAL A 97 2.26 6.11 20.56
N CYS A 98 1.57 6.88 19.71
CA CYS A 98 2.03 8.21 19.32
C CYS A 98 1.71 9.25 20.40
N PRO A 99 2.71 9.77 21.18
CA PRO A 99 2.44 10.64 22.32
C PRO A 99 1.97 12.04 21.91
N THR A 100 2.26 12.45 20.69
CA THR A 100 1.96 13.80 20.20
C THR A 100 0.72 13.87 19.31
N GLY A 101 0.08 12.71 19.02
CA GLY A 101 -1.03 12.65 18.07
C GLY A 101 -0.62 13.00 16.63
N CYS A 102 0.66 12.84 16.28
CA CYS A 102 1.14 12.95 14.90
C CYS A 102 0.44 11.93 13.99
N LEU A 103 0.24 10.73 14.49
CA LEU A 103 -0.55 9.68 13.84
C LEU A 103 -1.95 9.67 14.47
N LYS A 104 -2.98 9.79 13.65
CA LYS A 104 -4.37 9.85 14.10
C LYS A 104 -5.31 9.15 13.11
N TYR A 105 -6.49 8.78 13.59
CA TYR A 105 -7.58 8.37 12.72
C TYR A 105 -8.32 9.58 12.16
N GLU A 106 -8.65 9.53 10.89
CA GLU A 106 -9.65 10.38 10.28
C GLU A 106 -11.04 9.75 10.40
N GLU A 107 -12.10 10.51 10.16
CA GLU A 107 -13.50 10.08 10.32
C GLU A 107 -13.85 8.81 9.52
N ASN A 108 -13.17 8.57 8.42
CA ASN A 108 -13.37 7.39 7.55
C ASN A 108 -12.46 6.19 7.90
N GLY A 109 -11.81 6.20 9.07
CA GLY A 109 -10.90 5.14 9.51
C GLY A 109 -9.50 5.18 8.89
N VAL A 110 -9.20 6.13 8.03
CA VAL A 110 -7.87 6.32 7.48
C VAL A 110 -6.92 6.80 8.59
N VAL A 111 -5.76 6.15 8.69
CA VAL A 111 -4.69 6.62 9.58
C VAL A 111 -3.85 7.66 8.84
N SER A 112 -3.95 8.92 9.24
CA SER A 112 -3.20 10.05 8.68
C SER A 112 -1.93 10.36 9.48
N VAL A 113 -1.13 11.26 8.93
CA VAL A 113 0.14 11.75 9.53
C VAL A 113 0.12 13.26 9.51
N SER A 114 0.47 13.87 10.64
CA SER A 114 0.69 15.32 10.82
C SER A 114 2.18 15.55 11.16
N PRO A 115 3.06 15.68 10.15
CA PRO A 115 4.52 15.70 10.38
C PRO A 115 4.99 16.83 11.31
N GLU A 116 4.26 17.93 11.35
CA GLU A 116 4.53 19.08 12.21
C GLU A 116 4.47 18.75 13.72
N LYS A 117 3.71 17.70 14.08
CA LYS A 117 3.59 17.20 15.45
C LYS A 117 4.61 16.11 15.79
N CYS A 118 5.36 15.63 14.80
CA CYS A 118 6.31 14.55 15.01
C CYS A 118 7.55 15.02 15.78
N ILE A 119 7.88 14.31 16.86
CA ILE A 119 9.09 14.54 17.67
C ILE A 119 10.20 13.52 17.42
N GLY A 120 10.02 12.62 16.45
CA GLY A 120 11.04 11.66 16.06
C GLY A 120 11.30 10.51 17.05
N CYS A 121 10.36 10.18 17.94
CA CYS A 121 10.56 9.17 19.01
C CYS A 121 10.61 7.71 18.54
N ARG A 122 10.25 7.40 17.28
CA ARG A 122 10.26 6.06 16.65
C ARG A 122 9.32 5.00 17.23
N TYR A 123 8.50 5.30 18.21
CA TYR A 123 7.57 4.32 18.79
C TYR A 123 6.64 3.71 17.75
N CYS A 124 6.21 4.47 16.76
CA CYS A 124 5.34 4.00 15.70
C CYS A 124 6.01 2.99 14.75
N GLU A 125 7.33 3.05 14.56
CA GLU A 125 8.07 2.02 13.81
C GLU A 125 8.04 0.70 14.58
N MET A 126 8.35 0.71 15.88
CA MET A 126 8.36 -0.49 16.73
C MET A 126 6.98 -1.10 16.92
N ALA A 127 5.93 -0.26 16.96
CA ALA A 127 4.55 -0.72 17.17
C ALA A 127 3.86 -1.22 15.90
N CYS A 128 4.45 -1.03 14.74
CA CYS A 128 3.87 -1.46 13.47
C CYS A 128 4.32 -2.89 13.10
N PRO A 129 3.43 -3.91 13.16
CA PRO A 129 3.82 -5.29 12.82
C PRO A 129 4.17 -5.47 11.34
N PHE A 130 3.86 -4.48 10.52
CA PHE A 130 4.13 -4.47 9.08
C PHE A 130 5.33 -3.61 8.71
N ASP A 131 5.99 -3.00 9.70
CA ASP A 131 7.19 -2.19 9.52
C ASP A 131 7.01 -1.12 8.40
N VAL A 132 5.94 -0.32 8.51
CA VAL A 132 5.54 0.64 7.47
C VAL A 132 6.00 2.07 7.73
N PRO A 133 5.87 2.64 8.93
CA PRO A 133 6.34 4.00 9.19
C PRO A 133 7.85 4.12 8.94
N ARG A 134 8.28 5.18 8.25
CA ARG A 134 9.70 5.43 7.92
C ARG A 134 10.05 6.89 8.12
N TYR A 135 11.30 7.14 8.42
CA TYR A 135 11.83 8.50 8.50
C TYR A 135 12.01 9.13 7.12
N TYR A 136 11.74 10.42 7.05
CA TYR A 136 11.89 11.20 5.84
C TYR A 136 13.29 11.84 5.77
N GLY A 137 14.21 11.21 5.03
CA GLY A 137 15.56 11.72 4.86
C GLY A 137 16.29 11.98 6.17
N ASP A 138 16.91 13.16 6.28
CA ASP A 138 17.66 13.58 7.47
C ASP A 138 16.77 14.25 8.54
N GLU A 139 15.50 14.47 8.23
CA GLU A 139 14.56 15.02 9.21
C GLU A 139 14.08 13.93 10.16
N PRO A 140 14.08 14.17 11.48
CA PRO A 140 13.58 13.21 12.46
C PRO A 140 12.04 13.18 12.48
N LYS A 141 11.42 13.07 11.32
CA LYS A 141 9.96 13.02 11.12
C LYS A 141 9.55 11.75 10.44
N ILE A 142 8.47 11.18 10.92
CA ILE A 142 7.90 9.96 10.37
C ILE A 142 7.02 10.24 9.16
N ASP A 143 7.08 9.37 8.17
CA ASP A 143 6.15 9.38 7.05
C ASP A 143 5.61 7.98 6.75
N LYS A 144 4.45 7.92 6.13
CA LYS A 144 3.80 6.71 5.62
C LYS A 144 2.66 7.09 4.68
N CYS A 145 2.06 6.10 4.02
CA CYS A 145 0.84 6.30 3.24
C CYS A 145 -0.26 6.98 4.07
N THR A 146 -0.85 8.04 3.51
CA THR A 146 -1.98 8.79 4.09
C THR A 146 -3.30 8.48 3.39
N MET A 147 -3.37 7.44 2.53
CA MET A 147 -4.48 7.14 1.62
C MET A 147 -4.81 8.30 0.67
N CYS A 148 -3.86 9.24 0.48
CA CYS A 148 -4.09 10.51 -0.22
C CYS A 148 -5.30 11.25 0.36
N TRP A 149 -5.28 11.53 1.66
CA TRP A 149 -6.37 12.17 2.39
C TRP A 149 -6.85 13.46 1.71
N ASP A 150 -5.92 14.28 1.25
CA ASP A 150 -6.16 15.49 0.46
C ASP A 150 -7.03 15.25 -0.78
N ARG A 151 -6.81 14.10 -1.46
CA ARG A 151 -7.64 13.71 -2.61
C ARG A 151 -9.04 13.27 -2.17
N LEU A 152 -9.12 12.50 -1.09
CA LEU A 152 -10.41 11.99 -0.58
C LEU A 152 -11.33 13.14 -0.15
N GLU A 153 -10.79 14.17 0.50
CA GLU A 153 -11.55 15.39 0.87
C GLU A 153 -12.13 16.09 -0.36
N ASN A 154 -11.43 16.03 -1.48
CA ASN A 154 -11.85 16.63 -2.75
C ASN A 154 -12.63 15.64 -3.66
N GLY A 155 -13.12 14.53 -3.12
CA GLY A 155 -13.94 13.56 -3.88
C GLY A 155 -13.16 12.75 -4.93
N MET A 156 -11.83 12.73 -4.84
CA MET A 156 -10.97 12.01 -5.78
C MET A 156 -10.49 10.70 -5.19
N LEU A 157 -10.32 9.69 -6.03
CA LEU A 157 -9.70 8.42 -5.63
C LEU A 157 -8.22 8.61 -5.26
N PRO A 158 -7.65 7.77 -4.36
CA PRO A 158 -6.21 7.73 -4.12
C PRO A 158 -5.43 7.62 -5.44
N ALA A 159 -4.29 8.31 -5.54
CA ALA A 159 -3.52 8.38 -6.78
C ALA A 159 -3.13 6.99 -7.33
N CYS A 160 -2.73 6.07 -6.45
CA CYS A 160 -2.38 4.71 -6.82
C CYS A 160 -3.56 3.90 -7.38
N VAL A 161 -4.78 4.13 -6.88
CA VAL A 161 -6.01 3.49 -7.39
C VAL A 161 -6.37 4.06 -8.75
N LYS A 162 -6.36 5.38 -8.87
CA LYS A 162 -6.72 6.08 -10.12
C LYS A 162 -5.84 5.65 -11.30
N THR A 163 -4.57 5.37 -11.04
CA THR A 163 -3.59 5.00 -12.09
C THR A 163 -3.54 3.49 -12.39
N CYS A 164 -4.23 2.65 -11.62
CA CYS A 164 -4.13 1.19 -11.75
C CYS A 164 -4.86 0.69 -13.01
N GLN A 165 -4.15 0.58 -14.13
CA GLN A 165 -4.71 0.15 -15.42
C GLN A 165 -5.30 -1.27 -15.39
N PRO A 166 -4.63 -2.31 -14.80
CA PRO A 166 -5.18 -3.66 -14.78
C PRO A 166 -6.36 -3.81 -13.81
N GLY A 167 -6.75 -2.75 -13.09
CA GLY A 167 -7.82 -2.82 -12.11
C GLY A 167 -7.51 -3.75 -10.93
N ALA A 168 -6.24 -3.82 -10.51
CA ALA A 168 -5.81 -4.59 -9.35
C ALA A 168 -6.05 -3.85 -8.03
N LEU A 169 -6.22 -2.52 -8.06
CA LEU A 169 -6.49 -1.70 -6.88
C LEU A 169 -7.91 -1.15 -6.94
N HIS A 170 -8.67 -1.38 -5.88
CA HIS A 170 -10.01 -0.85 -5.67
C HIS A 170 -10.05 -0.04 -4.39
N PHE A 171 -10.92 0.95 -4.32
CA PHE A 171 -11.13 1.78 -3.15
C PHE A 171 -12.62 2.11 -3.02
N GLY A 172 -13.15 1.95 -1.82
CA GLY A 172 -14.57 2.20 -1.56
C GLY A 172 -14.94 1.92 -0.10
N PRO A 173 -16.25 1.94 0.23
CA PRO A 173 -16.73 1.51 1.52
C PRO A 173 -16.20 0.13 1.90
N ARG A 174 -15.80 -0.02 3.16
CA ARG A 174 -15.10 -1.22 3.64
C ARG A 174 -15.89 -2.50 3.43
N ASP A 175 -17.18 -2.47 3.69
CA ASP A 175 -18.10 -3.59 3.49
C ASP A 175 -18.20 -4.02 2.02
N GLU A 176 -18.27 -3.05 1.09
CA GLU A 176 -18.25 -3.32 -0.34
C GLU A 176 -16.91 -3.93 -0.79
N MET A 177 -15.78 -3.44 -0.27
CA MET A 177 -14.47 -3.98 -0.60
C MET A 177 -14.29 -5.42 -0.08
N ILE A 178 -14.83 -5.72 1.09
CA ILE A 178 -14.85 -7.08 1.64
C ILE A 178 -15.68 -8.01 0.75
N LYS A 179 -16.88 -7.55 0.36
CA LYS A 179 -17.77 -8.31 -0.51
C LYS A 179 -17.09 -8.61 -1.84
N LEU A 180 -16.53 -7.58 -2.50
CA LEU A 180 -15.80 -7.71 -3.74
C LEU A 180 -14.63 -8.69 -3.63
N GLY A 181 -13.90 -8.63 -2.51
CA GLY A 181 -12.77 -9.54 -2.23
C GLY A 181 -13.21 -10.99 -2.11
N LYS A 182 -14.31 -11.26 -1.39
CA LYS A 182 -14.87 -12.61 -1.23
C LYS A 182 -15.34 -13.18 -2.57
N GLU A 183 -16.12 -12.41 -3.33
CA GLU A 183 -16.60 -12.81 -4.67
C GLU A 183 -15.42 -13.14 -5.60
N ARG A 184 -14.34 -12.36 -5.52
CA ARG A 184 -13.14 -12.62 -6.31
C ARG A 184 -12.44 -13.89 -5.90
N VAL A 185 -12.34 -14.19 -4.62
CA VAL A 185 -11.77 -15.45 -4.11
C VAL A 185 -12.58 -16.65 -4.60
N GLU A 186 -13.90 -16.60 -4.52
CA GLU A 186 -14.79 -17.64 -5.03
C GLU A 186 -14.59 -17.87 -6.52
N PHE A 187 -14.53 -16.80 -7.31
CA PHE A 187 -14.24 -16.88 -8.73
C PHE A 187 -12.88 -17.54 -9.00
N LEU A 188 -11.83 -17.19 -8.28
CA LEU A 188 -10.51 -17.79 -8.44
C LEU A 188 -10.53 -19.29 -8.10
N LYS A 189 -11.20 -19.68 -7.01
CA LYS A 189 -11.38 -21.09 -6.64
C LYS A 189 -12.11 -21.88 -7.72
N SER A 190 -13.16 -21.33 -8.31
CA SER A 190 -13.88 -21.97 -9.43
C SER A 190 -13.00 -22.18 -10.67
N ARG A 191 -11.88 -21.47 -10.77
CA ARG A 191 -10.88 -21.57 -11.85
C ARG A 191 -9.70 -22.48 -11.49
N GLY A 192 -9.76 -23.19 -10.36
CA GLY A 192 -8.72 -24.12 -9.91
C GLY A 192 -7.60 -23.50 -9.08
N TYR A 193 -7.81 -22.28 -8.56
CA TYR A 193 -6.88 -21.65 -7.61
C TYR A 193 -7.35 -21.91 -6.17
N ASP A 194 -7.30 -23.15 -5.71
CA ASP A 194 -7.90 -23.60 -4.45
C ASP A 194 -7.36 -22.90 -3.22
N LYS A 195 -6.12 -22.38 -3.30
CA LYS A 195 -5.47 -21.65 -2.21
C LYS A 195 -5.75 -20.14 -2.25
N ALA A 196 -6.61 -19.67 -3.17
CA ALA A 196 -6.97 -18.27 -3.20
C ALA A 196 -7.65 -17.87 -1.89
N GLU A 197 -7.21 -16.80 -1.26
CA GLU A 197 -7.74 -16.31 0.00
C GLU A 197 -7.70 -14.78 0.12
N LEU A 198 -8.54 -14.24 0.96
CA LEU A 198 -8.53 -12.85 1.37
C LEU A 198 -7.71 -12.74 2.67
N LEU A 199 -6.41 -12.42 2.56
CA LEU A 199 -5.46 -12.40 3.68
C LEU A 199 -5.76 -11.34 4.74
N SER A 200 -6.31 -10.23 4.31
CA SER A 200 -6.79 -9.15 5.16
C SER A 200 -7.78 -8.33 4.35
N LEU A 201 -8.40 -7.35 4.95
CA LEU A 201 -9.33 -6.46 4.26
C LEU A 201 -8.72 -5.69 3.07
N ILE A 202 -7.44 -5.90 2.77
CA ILE A 202 -6.68 -5.12 1.79
C ILE A 202 -5.98 -5.99 0.74
N HIS A 203 -5.81 -7.30 0.97
CA HIS A 203 -5.08 -8.16 0.04
C HIS A 203 -5.86 -9.43 -0.30
N ILE A 204 -6.07 -9.63 -1.59
CA ILE A 204 -6.31 -10.96 -2.14
C ILE A 204 -4.96 -11.46 -2.59
N SER A 205 -4.46 -12.53 -1.98
CA SER A 205 -3.29 -13.23 -2.48
C SER A 205 -3.71 -14.35 -3.40
N GLU A 206 -3.07 -14.44 -4.53
CA GLU A 206 -3.03 -15.64 -5.32
C GLU A 206 -1.86 -16.49 -4.80
N PRO A 207 -2.09 -17.73 -4.37
CA PRO A 207 -0.99 -18.62 -4.12
C PRO A 207 -0.34 -18.94 -5.47
N THR A 208 0.96 -18.83 -5.53
CA THR A 208 1.73 -19.48 -6.59
C THR A 208 1.37 -20.96 -6.58
N ARG A 209 0.97 -21.48 -7.72
CA ARG A 209 0.78 -22.93 -7.94
C ARG A 209 2.01 -23.72 -7.57
#